data_0c3527889b48c2f5bc77689360ed3946
#
_entry.id   0c3527889b48c2f5bc77689360ed3946
#
_cell.length_a   1.000
_cell.length_b   1.000
_cell.length_c   1.000
_cell.angle_alpha   90.00
_cell.angle_beta   90.00
_cell.angle_gamma   90.00
#
_symmetry.space_group_name_H-M   'P 1'
#
loop_
_entity.id
_entity.type
_entity.pdbx_description
1 polymer ?
#
loop_
_entity_poly.entity_id
_entity_poly.type
_entity_poly.pdbx_seq_one_letter_code
_entity_poly.pdbx_strand_id
1 'polypeptide(L)'
;MINEENPITEVPEDSCWGYLDTAEVGRLATSVNDQPEVFPVNYVVDGQSIVFRTAAGSKLEDIVTNNRVAFEADGWTEEAGWSVVLRGKAEIITDDAELALCDKMPLLPWVPTVKRNYVRVEADQITGRTFAFGPAPKGN
;
A
#
# COMPACT_ATOMS: atom_id res chain seq x y z
N MET A 1 17.45 -10.05 -8.96
CA MET A 1 17.35 -10.74 -10.26
C MET A 1 16.38 -11.90 -10.15
N ILE A 2 15.48 -12.02 -11.09
CA ILE A 2 14.51 -13.12 -11.13
C ILE A 2 15.17 -14.33 -11.73
N ASN A 3 15.03 -15.47 -11.08
CA ASN A 3 15.64 -16.73 -11.46
C ASN A 3 14.55 -17.74 -11.84
N GLU A 4 14.65 -18.34 -13.03
CA GLU A 4 13.67 -19.33 -13.51
C GLU A 4 13.59 -20.59 -12.64
N GLU A 5 14.68 -20.99 -12.01
CA GLU A 5 14.69 -22.12 -11.08
C GLU A 5 14.00 -21.79 -9.77
N ASN A 6 13.96 -20.51 -9.43
CA ASN A 6 13.28 -19.99 -8.24
C ASN A 6 12.40 -18.81 -8.67
N PRO A 7 11.17 -19.09 -9.13
CA PRO A 7 10.32 -18.05 -9.71
C PRO A 7 9.84 -17.01 -8.72
N ILE A 8 10.01 -17.25 -7.42
CA ILE A 8 9.60 -16.30 -6.37
C ILE A 8 10.85 -15.89 -5.61
N THR A 9 11.11 -14.59 -5.57
CA THR A 9 12.28 -14.03 -4.87
C THR A 9 11.82 -12.99 -3.86
N GLU A 10 12.28 -13.11 -2.62
CA GLU A 10 12.06 -12.07 -1.60
C GLU A 10 12.96 -10.87 -1.91
N VAL A 11 12.45 -9.67 -1.66
CA VAL A 11 13.19 -8.44 -1.89
C VAL A 11 13.51 -7.74 -0.56
N PRO A 12 14.68 -7.07 -0.47
CA PRO A 12 15.02 -6.29 0.72
C PRO A 12 14.05 -5.15 0.98
N GLU A 13 13.98 -4.69 2.22
CA GLU A 13 13.06 -3.62 2.62
C GLU A 13 13.20 -2.35 1.76
N ASP A 14 14.43 -1.89 1.51
CA ASP A 14 14.66 -0.70 0.69
C ASP A 14 14.07 -0.85 -0.72
N SER A 15 14.20 -2.04 -1.29
CA SER A 15 13.61 -2.34 -2.61
C SER A 15 12.09 -2.36 -2.56
N CYS A 16 11.50 -2.80 -1.45
CA CYS A 16 10.05 -2.75 -1.26
C CYS A 16 9.51 -1.34 -1.40
N TRP A 17 10.14 -0.37 -0.76
CA TRP A 17 9.75 1.04 -0.86
C TRP A 17 9.90 1.57 -2.29
N GLY A 18 10.95 1.15 -2.99
CA GLY A 18 11.15 1.49 -4.40
C GLY A 18 10.03 0.96 -5.29
N TYR A 19 9.61 -0.29 -5.09
CA TYR A 19 8.48 -0.84 -5.82
C TYR A 19 7.18 -0.10 -5.53
N LEU A 20 6.90 0.19 -4.27
CA LEU A 20 5.71 0.96 -3.88
C LEU A 20 5.66 2.32 -4.58
N ASP A 21 6.81 2.96 -4.78
CA ASP A 21 6.89 4.28 -5.42
C ASP A 21 6.58 4.22 -6.92
N THR A 22 6.55 3.05 -7.54
CA THR A 22 6.24 2.89 -8.96
C THR A 22 4.75 2.73 -9.24
N ALA A 23 3.92 2.49 -8.24
CA ALA A 23 2.48 2.32 -8.39
C ALA A 23 1.72 3.50 -7.79
N GLU A 24 0.48 3.65 -8.17
CA GLU A 24 -0.39 4.76 -7.73
C GLU A 24 -1.57 4.28 -6.89
N VAL A 25 -1.95 3.02 -7.04
CA VAL A 25 -3.09 2.42 -6.36
C VAL A 25 -2.64 1.20 -5.58
N GLY A 26 -3.08 1.14 -4.35
CA GLY A 26 -2.94 -0.03 -3.50
C GLY A 26 -4.25 -0.37 -2.83
N ARG A 27 -4.21 -1.31 -1.92
CA ARG A 27 -5.37 -1.77 -1.16
C ARG A 27 -5.06 -1.66 0.32
N LEU A 28 -5.95 -0.97 1.03
CA LEU A 28 -5.90 -0.88 2.48
C LEU A 28 -6.82 -1.93 3.06
N ALA A 29 -6.30 -2.75 3.95
CA ALA A 29 -7.08 -3.73 4.69
C ALA A 29 -7.25 -3.26 6.12
N THR A 30 -8.48 -3.22 6.59
CA THR A 30 -8.86 -2.89 7.97
C THR A 30 -9.56 -4.08 8.60
N SER A 31 -9.66 -4.09 9.92
CA SER A 31 -10.37 -5.14 10.63
C SER A 31 -11.02 -4.55 11.88
N VAL A 32 -12.33 -4.75 12.02
CA VAL A 32 -13.10 -4.32 13.18
C VAL A 32 -14.02 -5.47 13.57
N ASN A 33 -13.96 -5.89 14.84
CA ASN A 33 -14.75 -7.02 15.37
C ASN A 33 -14.63 -8.27 14.50
N ASP A 34 -13.40 -8.63 14.12
CA ASP A 34 -13.08 -9.77 13.26
C ASP A 34 -13.67 -9.68 11.85
N GLN A 35 -14.19 -8.54 11.45
CA GLN A 35 -14.68 -8.31 10.08
C GLN A 35 -13.60 -7.57 9.29
N PRO A 36 -12.92 -8.25 8.36
CA PRO A 36 -11.95 -7.59 7.49
C PRO A 36 -12.64 -6.86 6.36
N GLU A 37 -12.10 -5.70 6.01
CA GLU A 37 -12.52 -4.89 4.88
C GLU A 37 -11.31 -4.54 4.01
N VAL A 38 -11.52 -4.37 2.71
CA VAL A 38 -10.47 -3.99 1.77
C VAL A 38 -10.95 -2.82 0.92
N PHE A 39 -10.13 -1.79 0.84
CA PHE A 39 -10.44 -0.56 0.10
C PHE A 39 -9.31 -0.24 -0.89
N PRO A 40 -9.61 0.03 -2.17
CA PRO A 40 -8.61 0.60 -3.07
C PRO A 40 -8.35 2.05 -2.69
N VAL A 41 -7.08 2.44 -2.67
CA VAL A 41 -6.68 3.81 -2.33
C VAL A 41 -5.57 4.27 -3.28
N ASN A 42 -5.64 5.55 -3.67
CA ASN A 42 -4.50 6.23 -4.28
C ASN A 42 -3.56 6.64 -3.17
N TYR A 43 -2.27 6.44 -3.36
CA TYR A 43 -1.28 6.69 -2.32
C TYR A 43 0.00 7.28 -2.88
N VAL A 44 0.80 7.83 -1.98
CA VAL A 44 2.20 8.18 -2.25
C VAL A 44 3.07 7.62 -1.14
N VAL A 45 4.32 7.34 -1.48
CA VAL A 45 5.35 6.95 -0.50
C VAL A 45 5.96 8.22 0.09
N ASP A 46 6.11 8.23 1.41
CA ASP A 46 6.75 9.33 2.14
C ASP A 46 7.62 8.73 3.25
N GLY A 47 8.92 8.64 2.98
CA GLY A 47 9.86 7.97 3.88
C GLY A 47 9.52 6.49 4.04
N GLN A 48 9.34 6.04 5.27
CA GLN A 48 8.93 4.67 5.60
C GLN A 48 7.44 4.59 5.93
N SER A 49 6.65 5.32 5.17
CA SER A 49 5.21 5.36 5.30
C SER A 49 4.55 5.56 3.94
N ILE A 50 3.26 5.30 3.88
CA ILE A 50 2.44 5.73 2.75
C ILE A 50 1.37 6.71 3.25
N VAL A 51 0.97 7.61 2.38
CA VAL A 51 -0.07 8.60 2.66
C VAL A 51 -1.15 8.50 1.60
N PHE A 52 -2.40 8.54 2.03
CA PHE A 52 -3.54 8.60 1.13
C PHE A 52 -4.57 9.62 1.65
N ARG A 53 -5.48 10.03 0.76
CA ARG A 53 -6.60 10.90 1.11
C ARG A 53 -7.89 10.13 1.09
N THR A 54 -8.80 10.47 1.98
CA THR A 54 -10.11 9.86 2.02
C THR A 54 -11.17 10.85 2.51
N ALA A 55 -12.40 10.64 2.05
CA ALA A 55 -13.56 11.31 2.62
C ALA A 55 -13.95 10.63 3.95
N ALA A 56 -14.78 11.28 4.73
CA ALA A 56 -15.42 10.62 5.88
C ALA A 56 -16.26 9.43 5.39
N GLY A 57 -16.28 8.36 6.17
CA GLY A 57 -17.01 7.14 5.82
C GLY A 57 -16.48 5.92 6.57
N SER A 58 -16.88 4.73 6.14
CA SER A 58 -16.57 3.48 6.83
C SER A 58 -15.07 3.20 6.94
N LYS A 59 -14.30 3.52 5.91
CA LYS A 59 -12.83 3.38 5.93
C LYS A 59 -12.21 4.17 7.09
N LEU A 60 -12.59 5.44 7.22
CA LEU A 60 -12.07 6.32 8.27
C LEU A 60 -12.56 5.86 9.64
N GLU A 61 -13.82 5.45 9.75
CA GLU A 61 -14.39 4.92 10.98
C GLU A 61 -13.68 3.64 11.44
N ASP A 62 -13.36 2.74 10.51
CA ASP A 62 -12.62 1.53 10.81
C ASP A 62 -11.23 1.84 11.35
N ILE A 63 -10.53 2.81 10.76
CA ILE A 63 -9.19 3.23 11.21
C ILE A 63 -9.25 3.80 12.63
N VAL A 64 -10.27 4.61 12.95
CA VAL A 64 -10.44 5.17 14.29
C VAL A 64 -10.71 4.06 15.31
N THR A 65 -11.51 3.07 14.93
CA THR A 65 -11.86 1.96 15.82
C THR A 65 -10.69 0.99 16.03
N ASN A 66 -9.97 0.68 14.97
CA ASN A 66 -8.77 -0.16 15.02
C ASN A 66 -7.76 0.35 14.00
N ASN A 67 -6.69 0.93 14.49
CA ASN A 67 -5.67 1.54 13.64
C ASN A 67 -4.65 0.54 13.08
N ARG A 68 -4.72 -0.73 13.47
CA ARG A 68 -3.87 -1.79 12.90
C ARG A 68 -4.38 -2.16 11.53
N VAL A 69 -3.55 -1.96 10.53
CA VAL A 69 -3.93 -2.13 9.12
C VAL A 69 -2.84 -2.88 8.35
N ALA A 70 -3.23 -3.37 7.19
CA ALA A 70 -2.29 -3.82 6.18
C ALA A 70 -2.53 -3.02 4.91
N PHE A 71 -1.47 -2.81 4.16
CA PHE A 71 -1.52 -2.15 2.86
C PHE A 71 -0.76 -2.99 1.86
N GLU A 72 -1.31 -3.17 0.67
CA GLU A 72 -0.69 -3.94 -0.39
C GLU A 72 -0.72 -3.15 -1.69
N ALA A 73 0.38 -3.22 -2.43
CA ALA A 73 0.38 -2.81 -3.83
C ALA A 73 1.15 -3.83 -4.64
N ASP A 74 0.87 -3.87 -5.94
CA ASP A 74 1.49 -4.81 -6.85
C ASP A 74 1.58 -4.20 -8.25
N GLY A 75 2.35 -4.87 -9.09
CA GLY A 75 2.49 -4.50 -10.49
C GLY A 75 3.04 -5.67 -11.26
N TRP A 76 2.89 -5.61 -12.59
CA TRP A 76 3.38 -6.69 -13.45
C TRP A 76 3.61 -6.21 -14.87
N THR A 77 4.45 -6.96 -15.56
CA THR A 77 4.65 -6.92 -16.99
C THR A 77 4.30 -8.30 -17.55
N GLU A 78 4.52 -8.56 -18.83
CA GLU A 78 4.31 -9.90 -19.40
C GLU A 78 5.28 -10.94 -18.82
N GLU A 79 6.44 -10.52 -18.35
CA GLU A 79 7.52 -11.41 -17.93
C GLU A 79 7.63 -11.58 -16.42
N ALA A 80 7.23 -10.56 -15.65
CA ALA A 80 7.49 -10.53 -14.23
C ALA A 80 6.45 -9.69 -13.48
N GLY A 81 6.32 -9.97 -12.20
CA GLY A 81 5.49 -9.19 -11.31
C GLY A 81 6.16 -8.96 -9.96
N TRP A 82 5.59 -8.08 -9.19
CA TRP A 82 6.00 -7.81 -7.83
C TRP A 82 4.78 -7.57 -6.95
N SER A 83 4.92 -7.85 -5.67
CA SER A 83 3.94 -7.46 -4.66
C SER A 83 4.67 -7.02 -3.40
N VAL A 84 4.11 -6.05 -2.72
CA VAL A 84 4.63 -5.54 -1.45
C VAL A 84 3.47 -5.45 -0.48
N VAL A 85 3.68 -5.95 0.73
CA VAL A 85 2.72 -5.88 1.84
C VAL A 85 3.37 -5.13 2.99
N LEU A 86 2.68 -4.11 3.45
CA LEU A 86 3.06 -3.30 4.59
C LEU A 86 2.06 -3.57 5.72
N ARG A 87 2.56 -3.84 6.91
CA ARG A 87 1.74 -3.93 8.12
C ARG A 87 2.14 -2.81 9.04
N GLY A 88 1.17 -2.13 9.59
CA GLY A 88 1.47 -1.01 10.45
C GLY A 88 0.25 -0.36 11.07
N LYS A 89 0.43 0.90 11.41
CA LYS A 89 -0.62 1.69 12.05
C LYS A 89 -1.00 2.86 11.17
N ALA A 90 -2.30 3.06 11.04
CA ALA A 90 -2.87 4.19 10.34
C ALA A 90 -3.17 5.32 11.31
N GLU A 91 -2.80 6.53 10.94
CA GLU A 91 -3.09 7.74 11.73
C GLU A 91 -3.72 8.78 10.83
N ILE A 92 -4.81 9.39 11.30
CA ILE A 92 -5.39 10.55 10.65
C ILE A 92 -4.49 11.74 10.96
N ILE A 93 -4.03 12.42 9.92
CA ILE A 93 -3.12 13.56 10.08
C ILE A 93 -3.93 14.77 10.50
N THR A 94 -3.59 15.37 11.64
CA THR A 94 -4.28 16.53 12.20
C THR A 94 -3.38 17.73 12.40
N ASP A 95 -2.05 17.54 12.39
CA ASP A 95 -1.08 18.62 12.54
C ASP A 95 -1.07 19.54 11.31
N ASP A 96 -1.24 20.84 11.51
CA ASP A 96 -1.34 21.80 10.41
C ASP A 96 -0.09 21.85 9.53
N ALA A 97 1.09 21.76 10.10
CA ALA A 97 2.34 21.76 9.34
C ALA A 97 2.46 20.49 8.49
N GLU A 98 2.07 19.34 9.03
CA GLU A 98 2.08 18.07 8.33
C GLU A 98 1.03 18.06 7.21
N LEU A 99 -0.17 18.60 7.46
CA LEU A 99 -1.20 18.75 6.43
C LEU A 99 -0.73 19.64 5.27
N ALA A 100 -0.02 20.71 5.57
CA ALA A 100 0.54 21.59 4.54
C ALA A 100 1.55 20.84 3.66
N LEU A 101 2.34 19.95 4.24
CA LEU A 101 3.26 19.09 3.47
C LEU A 101 2.48 18.09 2.61
N CYS A 102 1.42 17.51 3.14
CA CYS A 102 0.58 16.57 2.39
C CYS A 102 -0.07 17.21 1.17
N ASP A 103 -0.49 18.46 1.28
CA ASP A 103 -1.10 19.19 0.17
C ASP A 103 -0.14 19.41 -1.00
N LYS A 104 1.16 19.30 -0.76
CA LYS A 104 2.20 19.41 -1.80
C LYS A 104 2.59 18.09 -2.41
N MET A 105 2.12 16.97 -1.86
CA MET A 105 2.43 15.64 -2.38
C MET A 105 1.71 15.36 -3.70
N PRO A 106 2.32 14.59 -4.61
CA PRO A 106 1.72 14.27 -5.91
C PRO A 106 0.63 13.19 -5.78
N LEU A 107 -0.36 13.45 -4.94
CA LEU A 107 -1.46 12.53 -4.66
C LEU A 107 -2.68 12.94 -5.49
N LEU A 108 -2.80 12.34 -6.68
CA LEU A 108 -3.87 12.66 -7.61
C LEU A 108 -5.08 11.75 -7.36
N PRO A 109 -6.26 12.31 -7.10
CA PRO A 109 -7.46 11.49 -6.95
C PRO A 109 -7.92 10.96 -8.31
N TRP A 110 -8.22 9.67 -8.37
CA TRP A 110 -8.80 9.06 -9.57
C TRP A 110 -10.31 9.34 -9.68
N VAL A 111 -10.96 9.57 -8.53
CA VAL A 111 -12.38 9.89 -8.48
C VAL A 111 -12.53 11.34 -8.02
N PRO A 112 -13.29 12.18 -8.77
CA PRO A 112 -13.41 13.61 -8.44
C PRO A 112 -14.38 13.86 -7.29
N THR A 113 -14.06 13.34 -6.11
CA THR A 113 -14.83 13.56 -4.88
C THR A 113 -14.02 14.42 -3.92
N VAL A 114 -14.71 15.11 -3.01
CA VAL A 114 -14.05 15.89 -1.97
C VAL A 114 -13.50 14.94 -0.93
N LYS A 115 -12.17 14.90 -0.81
CA LYS A 115 -11.46 14.07 0.16
C LYS A 115 -10.66 15.00 1.08
N ARG A 116 -11.09 15.12 2.32
CA ARG A 116 -10.56 16.12 3.26
C ARG A 116 -9.58 15.56 4.27
N ASN A 117 -9.53 14.24 4.41
CA ASN A 117 -8.72 13.61 5.43
C ASN A 117 -7.51 12.95 4.81
N TYR A 118 -6.33 13.28 5.33
CA TYR A 118 -5.09 12.57 5.02
C TYR A 118 -4.84 11.53 6.08
N VAL A 119 -4.43 10.37 5.67
CA VAL A 119 -4.07 9.26 6.54
C VAL A 119 -2.65 8.81 6.21
N ARG A 120 -1.84 8.63 7.24
CA ARG A 120 -0.50 8.07 7.13
C ARG A 120 -0.51 6.66 7.70
N VAL A 121 0.06 5.72 6.97
CA VAL A 121 0.31 4.37 7.47
C VAL A 121 1.82 4.22 7.67
N GLU A 122 2.24 4.10 8.92
CA GLU A 122 3.62 3.83 9.27
C GLU A 122 3.86 2.32 9.32
N ALA A 123 4.95 1.87 8.71
CA ALA A 123 5.27 0.45 8.64
C ALA A 123 5.91 -0.04 9.93
N ASP A 124 5.33 -1.08 10.54
CA ASP A 124 6.02 -1.91 11.53
C ASP A 124 6.80 -3.02 10.81
N GLN A 125 6.27 -3.49 9.69
CA GLN A 125 6.87 -4.53 8.88
C GLN A 125 6.52 -4.30 7.42
N ILE A 126 7.49 -4.49 6.54
CA ILE A 126 7.28 -4.46 5.11
C ILE A 126 7.96 -5.67 4.48
N THR A 127 7.24 -6.36 3.60
CA THR A 127 7.75 -7.51 2.88
C THR A 127 7.41 -7.38 1.41
N GLY A 128 8.24 -7.92 0.56
CA GLY A 128 8.00 -7.89 -0.88
C GLY A 128 8.54 -9.11 -1.56
N ARG A 129 7.97 -9.38 -2.73
CA ARG A 129 8.34 -10.51 -3.58
C ARG A 129 8.31 -10.10 -5.03
N THR A 130 9.19 -10.70 -5.81
CA THR A 130 9.13 -10.64 -7.26
C THR A 130 8.84 -12.03 -7.80
N PHE A 131 8.19 -12.06 -8.96
CA PHE A 131 7.75 -13.31 -9.60
C PHE A 131 8.23 -13.33 -11.03
N ALA A 132 8.83 -14.44 -11.46
CA ALA A 132 9.08 -14.70 -12.86
C ALA A 132 7.88 -15.46 -13.43
N PHE A 133 7.24 -14.89 -14.46
CA PHE A 133 6.16 -15.56 -15.15
C PHE A 133 6.69 -16.57 -16.15
N GLY A 134 5.98 -17.64 -16.33
CA GLY A 134 6.36 -18.71 -17.25
C GLY A 134 5.30 -19.80 -17.28
N PRO A 135 5.48 -20.82 -18.09
CA PRO A 135 4.53 -21.92 -18.14
C PRO A 135 4.52 -22.68 -16.81
N ALA A 136 3.40 -23.28 -16.49
CA ALA A 136 3.29 -24.13 -15.32
C ALA A 136 4.35 -25.24 -15.40
N PRO A 137 4.99 -25.62 -14.28
CA PRO A 137 5.92 -26.74 -14.28
C PRO A 137 5.20 -28.01 -14.72
N LYS A 138 5.92 -28.88 -15.42
CA LYS A 138 5.37 -30.18 -15.80
C LYS A 138 5.14 -30.97 -14.52
N GLY A 139 3.89 -31.36 -14.28
CA GLY A 139 3.53 -32.14 -13.11
C GLY A 139 4.18 -33.51 -13.13
N ASN A 140 4.39 -34.07 -11.96
CA ASN A 140 4.87 -35.44 -11.78
C ASN A 140 3.70 -36.41 -11.69
#